data_852c22ceb2db7d709d4439b45f9547ed
#
_entry.id   852c22ceb2db7d709d4439b45f9547ed
#
_cell.length_a   1.000
_cell.length_b   1.000
_cell.length_c   1.000
_cell.angle_alpha   90.00
_cell.angle_beta   90.00
_cell.angle_gamma   90.00
#
_symmetry.space_group_name_H-M   'P 1'
#
loop_
_entity.id
_entity.type
_entity.pdbx_description
1 polymer ?
#
loop_
_entity_poly.entity_id
_entity_poly.type
_entity_poly.pdbx_seq_one_letter_code
_entity_poly.pdbx_strand_id
1 'polypeptide(L)'
;DIKDSWSLYYLQLNANKKSLTLDIKTPEGQKIMYDLLKKADVFVENIRPGAATRAGFGWEKVHELNPRLIMASLKGFNKGSRFANVKAFEPVAQSAGGAASATGWNEGSANIPTQSAAALGDSNSGMHLTIAILAALLQREHTGKGSYVYQSMQDAVINLCRIKLRDQLILDNLGALPFYAVYPNYKWEKAIPRSENSEGGQVIGWTYKAKGWETDPNAYVYIVI
;
A
#
# COMPACT_ATOMS: atom_id res chain seq x y z
N ASP A 1 -26.05 -12.65 -14.77
CA ASP A 1 -24.85 -12.90 -15.63
C ASP A 1 -24.90 -11.95 -16.80
N ILE A 2 -24.09 -10.90 -16.72
CA ILE A 2 -23.90 -9.98 -17.84
C ILE A 2 -22.73 -10.57 -18.64
N LYS A 3 -23.06 -11.46 -19.54
CA LYS A 3 -22.13 -12.23 -20.40
C LYS A 3 -21.42 -11.27 -21.33
N ASP A 4 -21.06 -10.24 -21.40
CA ASP A 4 -20.30 -9.39 -22.35
C ASP A 4 -20.06 -7.97 -21.83
N SER A 5 -20.11 -7.76 -20.49
CA SER A 5 -19.80 -6.46 -19.93
C SER A 5 -18.55 -6.50 -19.03
N TRP A 6 -17.79 -5.46 -19.10
CA TRP A 6 -16.68 -5.21 -18.17
C TRP A 6 -17.21 -5.04 -16.75
N SER A 7 -16.50 -5.56 -15.74
CA SER A 7 -16.88 -5.30 -14.37
C SER A 7 -16.79 -3.80 -14.07
N LEU A 8 -17.70 -3.27 -13.26
CA LEU A 8 -17.66 -1.86 -12.83
C LEU A 8 -16.32 -1.51 -12.15
N TYR A 9 -15.77 -2.44 -11.39
CA TYR A 9 -14.45 -2.28 -10.75
C TYR A 9 -13.33 -2.13 -11.79
N TYR A 10 -13.35 -2.94 -12.86
CA TYR A 10 -12.39 -2.81 -13.96
C TYR A 10 -12.51 -1.45 -14.66
N LEU A 11 -13.71 -1.00 -14.97
CA LEU A 11 -13.95 0.28 -15.62
C LEU A 11 -13.46 1.45 -14.75
N GLN A 12 -13.74 1.41 -13.47
CA GLN A 12 -13.29 2.43 -12.52
C GLN A 12 -11.76 2.56 -12.46
N LEU A 13 -11.05 1.43 -12.46
CA LEU A 13 -9.59 1.42 -12.34
C LEU A 13 -8.86 1.62 -13.68
N ASN A 14 -9.54 1.50 -14.81
CA ASN A 14 -8.91 1.56 -16.12
C ASN A 14 -9.41 2.73 -16.99
N ALA A 15 -9.98 3.76 -16.38
CA ALA A 15 -10.35 4.98 -17.09
C ALA A 15 -9.12 5.58 -17.79
N ASN A 16 -9.34 6.08 -19.02
CA ASN A 16 -8.32 6.72 -19.86
C ASN A 16 -7.11 5.82 -20.22
N LYS A 17 -7.26 4.49 -20.17
CA LYS A 17 -6.22 3.54 -20.60
C LYS A 17 -6.56 2.92 -21.94
N LYS A 18 -5.53 2.68 -22.75
CA LYS A 18 -5.64 1.86 -23.97
C LYS A 18 -5.22 0.43 -23.64
N SER A 19 -5.94 -0.55 -24.17
CA SER A 19 -5.61 -1.98 -24.00
C SER A 19 -4.79 -2.46 -25.19
N LEU A 20 -3.80 -3.30 -24.89
CA LEU A 20 -3.00 -4.01 -25.87
C LEU A 20 -2.89 -5.48 -25.46
N THR A 21 -3.30 -6.39 -26.33
CA THR A 21 -3.05 -7.83 -26.16
C THR A 21 -1.73 -8.18 -26.83
N LEU A 22 -0.79 -8.72 -26.05
CA LEU A 22 0.56 -9.01 -26.52
C LEU A 22 1.14 -10.23 -25.78
N ASP A 23 1.58 -11.23 -26.53
CA ASP A 23 2.36 -12.32 -25.94
C ASP A 23 3.85 -11.95 -25.91
N ILE A 24 4.29 -11.46 -24.75
CA ILE A 24 5.68 -11.06 -24.51
C ILE A 24 6.68 -12.23 -24.42
N LYS A 25 6.22 -13.49 -24.54
CA LYS A 25 7.11 -14.65 -24.58
C LYS A 25 7.61 -14.96 -25.98
N THR A 26 6.94 -14.44 -27.00
CA THR A 26 7.36 -14.61 -28.40
C THR A 26 8.40 -13.55 -28.79
N PRO A 27 9.31 -13.84 -29.73
CA PRO A 27 10.27 -12.84 -30.24
C PRO A 27 9.58 -11.60 -30.82
N GLU A 28 8.47 -11.79 -31.53
CA GLU A 28 7.68 -10.72 -32.12
C GLU A 28 7.04 -9.84 -31.05
N GLY A 29 6.46 -10.46 -30.02
CA GLY A 29 5.88 -9.76 -28.89
C GLY A 29 6.92 -8.98 -28.07
N GLN A 30 8.09 -9.55 -27.87
CA GLN A 30 9.22 -8.85 -27.23
C GLN A 30 9.68 -7.65 -28.06
N LYS A 31 9.78 -7.79 -29.39
CA LYS A 31 10.13 -6.69 -30.28
C LYS A 31 9.14 -5.53 -30.17
N ILE A 32 7.85 -5.83 -30.21
CA ILE A 32 6.79 -4.81 -30.04
C ILE A 32 6.92 -4.12 -28.68
N MET A 33 7.13 -4.87 -27.60
CA MET A 33 7.32 -4.30 -26.27
C MET A 33 8.55 -3.40 -26.19
N TYR A 34 9.69 -3.80 -26.79
CA TYR A 34 10.88 -2.95 -26.87
C TYR A 34 10.63 -1.67 -27.65
N ASP A 35 9.89 -1.73 -28.74
CA ASP A 35 9.56 -0.54 -29.53
C ASP A 35 8.63 0.43 -28.79
N LEU A 36 7.76 -0.09 -27.91
CA LEU A 36 6.96 0.71 -26.98
C LEU A 36 7.85 1.36 -25.89
N LEU A 37 8.77 0.59 -25.27
CA LEU A 37 9.66 1.07 -24.22
C LEU A 37 10.60 2.19 -24.71
N LYS A 38 11.05 2.14 -25.97
CA LYS A 38 11.85 3.21 -26.58
C LYS A 38 11.13 4.56 -26.65
N LYS A 39 9.79 4.54 -26.66
CA LYS A 39 8.94 5.73 -26.80
C LYS A 39 8.26 6.14 -25.51
N ALA A 40 8.25 5.27 -24.52
CA ALA A 40 7.58 5.50 -23.25
C ALA A 40 8.37 6.45 -22.36
N ASP A 41 7.69 7.28 -21.59
CA ASP A 41 8.27 8.08 -20.52
C ASP A 41 8.41 7.28 -19.23
N VAL A 42 7.41 6.44 -18.94
CA VAL A 42 7.34 5.65 -17.72
C VAL A 42 6.90 4.23 -18.07
N PHE A 43 7.58 3.25 -17.50
CA PHE A 43 7.18 1.85 -17.52
C PHE A 43 6.84 1.40 -16.10
N VAL A 44 5.57 1.10 -15.85
CA VAL A 44 5.07 0.63 -14.55
C VAL A 44 4.83 -0.87 -14.61
N GLU A 45 5.33 -1.60 -13.60
CA GLU A 45 5.06 -3.04 -13.48
C GLU A 45 4.82 -3.43 -12.00
N ASN A 46 3.86 -4.33 -11.78
CA ASN A 46 3.56 -4.91 -10.47
C ASN A 46 3.50 -6.45 -10.52
N ILE A 47 4.17 -7.07 -11.49
CA ILE A 47 4.23 -8.52 -11.64
C ILE A 47 5.15 -9.13 -10.55
N ARG A 48 5.16 -10.48 -10.47
CA ARG A 48 5.95 -11.21 -9.45
C ARG A 48 7.41 -10.76 -9.45
N PRO A 49 8.07 -10.73 -8.28
CA PRO A 49 9.49 -10.38 -8.19
C PRO A 49 10.36 -11.16 -9.18
N GLY A 50 11.23 -10.43 -9.89
CA GLY A 50 12.11 -10.99 -10.92
C GLY A 50 11.42 -11.38 -12.25
N ALA A 51 10.09 -11.31 -12.36
CA ALA A 51 9.40 -11.73 -13.58
C ALA A 51 9.69 -10.77 -14.76
N ALA A 52 9.75 -9.46 -14.53
CA ALA A 52 10.11 -8.50 -15.57
C ALA A 52 11.52 -8.79 -16.11
N THR A 53 12.48 -9.05 -15.24
CA THR A 53 13.87 -9.38 -15.63
C THR A 53 13.92 -10.67 -16.43
N ARG A 54 13.23 -11.73 -15.97
CA ARG A 54 13.17 -13.02 -16.70
C ARG A 54 12.47 -12.90 -18.07
N ALA A 55 11.55 -11.98 -18.19
CA ALA A 55 10.87 -11.68 -19.46
C ALA A 55 11.66 -10.74 -20.38
N GLY A 56 12.86 -10.31 -19.98
CA GLY A 56 13.70 -9.41 -20.78
C GLY A 56 13.43 -7.91 -20.59
N PHE A 57 12.63 -7.55 -19.57
CA PHE A 57 12.22 -6.16 -19.30
C PHE A 57 12.72 -5.67 -17.92
N GLY A 58 13.87 -6.20 -17.44
CA GLY A 58 14.53 -5.69 -16.24
C GLY A 58 15.11 -4.30 -16.44
N TRP A 59 15.42 -3.62 -15.32
CA TRP A 59 15.91 -2.23 -15.33
C TRP A 59 17.09 -2.03 -16.26
N GLU A 60 18.09 -2.87 -16.20
CA GLU A 60 19.33 -2.74 -16.98
C GLU A 60 19.00 -2.72 -18.48
N LYS A 61 18.14 -3.64 -18.93
CA LYS A 61 17.73 -3.72 -20.34
C LYS A 61 16.86 -2.55 -20.76
N VAL A 62 15.93 -2.15 -19.93
CA VAL A 62 15.02 -1.03 -20.18
C VAL A 62 15.81 0.28 -20.25
N HIS A 63 16.78 0.48 -19.36
CA HIS A 63 17.62 1.67 -19.33
C HIS A 63 18.59 1.73 -20.52
N GLU A 64 19.11 0.60 -20.97
CA GLU A 64 19.90 0.50 -22.21
C GLU A 64 19.09 0.95 -23.44
N LEU A 65 17.83 0.50 -23.53
CA LEU A 65 16.94 0.83 -24.65
C LEU A 65 16.50 2.30 -24.65
N ASN A 66 16.24 2.85 -23.50
CA ASN A 66 15.77 4.22 -23.31
C ASN A 66 16.34 4.80 -22.01
N PRO A 67 17.50 5.49 -22.09
CA PRO A 67 18.13 6.08 -20.90
C PRO A 67 17.33 7.17 -20.20
N ARG A 68 16.26 7.67 -20.83
CA ARG A 68 15.35 8.66 -20.24
C ARG A 68 14.12 8.04 -19.57
N LEU A 69 13.86 6.75 -19.79
CA LEU A 69 12.68 6.07 -19.25
C LEU A 69 12.77 5.93 -17.73
N ILE A 70 11.67 6.17 -17.05
CA ILE A 70 11.51 5.87 -15.63
C ILE A 70 10.86 4.49 -15.51
N MET A 71 11.57 3.53 -14.91
CA MET A 71 10.97 2.23 -14.57
C MET A 71 10.45 2.27 -13.15
N ALA A 72 9.17 1.98 -12.96
CA ALA A 72 8.50 1.99 -11.67
C ALA A 72 7.97 0.60 -11.32
N SER A 73 8.48 0.01 -10.24
CA SER A 73 8.08 -1.33 -9.78
C SER A 73 7.36 -1.27 -8.45
N LEU A 74 6.18 -1.91 -8.37
CA LEU A 74 5.45 -2.13 -7.13
C LEU A 74 5.55 -3.61 -6.73
N LYS A 75 5.96 -3.87 -5.49
CA LYS A 75 6.07 -5.23 -4.94
C LYS A 75 5.45 -5.30 -3.54
N GLY A 76 5.23 -6.50 -3.04
CA GLY A 76 4.71 -6.70 -1.69
C GLY A 76 5.67 -6.23 -0.61
N PHE A 77 6.97 -6.54 -0.78
CA PHE A 77 8.01 -6.33 0.22
C PHE A 77 9.23 -5.67 -0.37
N ASN A 78 10.02 -5.03 0.48
CA ASN A 78 11.22 -4.32 0.06
C ASN A 78 12.32 -5.28 -0.44
N LYS A 79 13.13 -4.79 -1.37
CA LYS A 79 14.35 -5.48 -1.82
C LYS A 79 15.30 -5.69 -0.64
N GLY A 80 15.90 -6.87 -0.58
CA GLY A 80 16.81 -7.22 0.52
C GLY A 80 16.14 -7.70 1.80
N SER A 81 14.80 -7.59 1.93
CA SER A 81 14.10 -8.24 3.03
C SER A 81 14.03 -9.76 2.82
N ARG A 82 13.93 -10.52 3.91
CA ARG A 82 13.70 -11.98 3.85
C ARG A 82 12.41 -12.36 3.10
N PHE A 83 11.50 -11.41 2.92
CA PHE A 83 10.23 -11.58 2.23
C PHE A 83 10.22 -11.03 0.80
N ALA A 84 11.35 -10.56 0.27
CA ALA A 84 11.44 -9.91 -1.05
C ALA A 84 10.79 -10.70 -2.20
N ASN A 85 10.79 -12.04 -2.11
CA ASN A 85 10.22 -12.94 -3.12
C ASN A 85 8.82 -13.45 -2.79
N VAL A 86 8.24 -13.03 -1.66
CA VAL A 86 6.90 -13.44 -1.25
C VAL A 86 5.86 -12.65 -2.04
N LYS A 87 4.81 -13.36 -2.47
CA LYS A 87 3.65 -12.73 -3.11
C LYS A 87 2.84 -11.98 -2.07
N ALA A 88 2.37 -10.80 -2.42
CA ALA A 88 1.48 -10.03 -1.57
C ALA A 88 0.27 -9.54 -2.37
N PHE A 89 -0.84 -9.44 -1.67
CA PHE A 89 -2.07 -8.79 -2.03
C PHE A 89 -2.48 -7.90 -0.86
N GLU A 90 -3.53 -7.14 -1.02
CA GLU A 90 -4.04 -6.20 -0.01
C GLU A 90 -4.04 -6.77 1.43
N PRO A 91 -4.62 -7.98 1.73
CA PRO A 91 -4.63 -8.53 3.08
C PRO A 91 -3.24 -8.81 3.65
N VAL A 92 -2.32 -9.26 2.78
CA VAL A 92 -0.93 -9.55 3.17
C VAL A 92 -0.20 -8.25 3.52
N ALA A 93 -0.41 -7.20 2.72
CA ALA A 93 0.19 -5.90 2.96
C ALA A 93 -0.30 -5.28 4.27
N GLN A 94 -1.62 -5.31 4.53
CA GLN A 94 -2.19 -4.79 5.78
C GLN A 94 -1.65 -5.55 7.01
N SER A 95 -1.54 -6.87 6.91
CA SER A 95 -1.00 -7.69 8.00
C SER A 95 0.49 -7.41 8.23
N ALA A 96 1.29 -7.40 7.16
CA ALA A 96 2.73 -7.20 7.24
C ALA A 96 3.13 -5.76 7.59
N GLY A 97 2.28 -4.79 7.29
CA GLY A 97 2.49 -3.37 7.61
C GLY A 97 1.90 -2.94 8.95
N GLY A 98 1.23 -3.86 9.68
CA GLY A 98 0.69 -3.61 11.00
C GLY A 98 -0.74 -3.06 11.06
N ALA A 99 -1.36 -2.73 9.92
CA ALA A 99 -2.71 -2.18 9.90
C ALA A 99 -3.74 -3.14 10.48
N ALA A 100 -3.67 -4.44 10.11
CA ALA A 100 -4.61 -5.44 10.61
C ALA A 100 -4.50 -5.65 12.13
N SER A 101 -3.30 -5.54 12.71
CA SER A 101 -3.11 -5.65 14.16
C SER A 101 -3.56 -4.40 14.90
N ALA A 102 -3.49 -3.23 14.27
CA ALA A 102 -3.87 -1.95 14.87
C ALA A 102 -5.37 -1.63 14.75
N THR A 103 -6.08 -2.31 13.85
CA THR A 103 -7.51 -2.08 13.57
C THR A 103 -8.37 -3.05 14.40
N GLY A 104 -9.53 -2.56 14.87
CA GLY A 104 -10.54 -3.37 15.58
C GLY A 104 -10.63 -3.05 17.05
N TRP A 105 -11.24 -3.93 17.81
CA TRP A 105 -11.56 -3.81 19.24
C TRP A 105 -10.66 -4.70 20.08
N ASN A 106 -10.43 -4.32 21.35
CA ASN A 106 -9.51 -5.02 22.25
C ASN A 106 -10.19 -6.10 23.11
N GLU A 107 -11.51 -6.19 23.10
CA GLU A 107 -12.27 -7.06 24.01
C GLU A 107 -13.13 -8.10 23.27
N GLY A 108 -13.37 -9.23 23.97
CA GLY A 108 -14.27 -10.29 23.52
C GLY A 108 -13.87 -10.94 22.20
N SER A 109 -14.86 -11.45 21.50
CA SER A 109 -14.68 -12.09 20.17
C SER A 109 -14.23 -11.12 19.08
N ALA A 110 -14.31 -9.82 19.33
CA ALA A 110 -13.83 -8.78 18.42
C ALA A 110 -12.30 -8.52 18.55
N ASN A 111 -11.63 -9.10 19.55
CA ASN A 111 -10.19 -8.98 19.71
C ASN A 111 -9.41 -9.87 18.74
N ILE A 112 -9.62 -9.68 17.45
CA ILE A 112 -8.90 -10.34 16.37
C ILE A 112 -8.27 -9.30 15.44
N PRO A 113 -7.17 -9.58 14.75
CA PRO A 113 -6.65 -8.74 13.69
C PRO A 113 -7.72 -8.49 12.64
N THR A 114 -8.05 -7.23 12.41
CA THR A 114 -9.14 -6.81 11.54
C THR A 114 -8.58 -5.94 10.41
N GLN A 115 -8.95 -6.28 9.18
CA GLN A 115 -8.54 -5.47 8.04
C GLN A 115 -9.41 -4.23 7.91
N SER A 116 -8.80 -3.12 7.54
CA SER A 116 -9.53 -1.95 7.07
C SER A 116 -10.21 -2.27 5.74
N ALA A 117 -11.43 -1.77 5.55
CA ALA A 117 -12.10 -1.83 4.26
C ALA A 117 -11.45 -0.94 3.20
N ALA A 118 -10.64 0.05 3.61
CA ALA A 118 -9.84 0.85 2.72
C ALA A 118 -8.66 0.01 2.17
N ALA A 119 -8.37 0.16 0.88
CA ALA A 119 -7.27 -0.51 0.21
C ALA A 119 -5.92 0.13 0.59
N LEU A 120 -5.47 -0.11 1.83
CA LEU A 120 -4.26 0.49 2.40
C LEU A 120 -2.99 -0.06 1.75
N GLY A 121 -3.00 -1.32 1.36
CA GLY A 121 -1.89 -1.95 0.63
C GLY A 121 -1.88 -1.58 -0.85
N ASP A 122 -2.96 -1.84 -1.57
CA ASP A 122 -3.01 -1.64 -3.02
C ASP A 122 -3.06 -0.16 -3.40
N SER A 123 -4.13 0.56 -3.03
CA SER A 123 -4.34 1.94 -3.49
C SER A 123 -3.33 2.92 -2.91
N ASN A 124 -3.00 2.78 -1.62
CA ASN A 124 -2.02 3.68 -1.00
C ASN A 124 -0.61 3.49 -1.56
N SER A 125 -0.20 2.24 -1.82
CA SER A 125 1.10 2.01 -2.46
C SER A 125 1.14 2.49 -3.92
N GLY A 126 0.01 2.43 -4.63
CA GLY A 126 -0.14 3.05 -5.95
C GLY A 126 0.05 4.58 -5.90
N MET A 127 -0.53 5.25 -4.90
CA MET A 127 -0.31 6.69 -4.66
C MET A 127 1.14 7.02 -4.33
N HIS A 128 1.79 6.24 -3.46
CA HIS A 128 3.23 6.42 -3.16
C HIS A 128 4.10 6.23 -4.40
N LEU A 129 3.81 5.20 -5.22
CA LEU A 129 4.53 4.98 -6.47
C LEU A 129 4.32 6.15 -7.44
N THR A 130 3.12 6.71 -7.52
CA THR A 130 2.82 7.88 -8.35
C THR A 130 3.64 9.10 -7.91
N ILE A 131 3.74 9.36 -6.60
CA ILE A 131 4.58 10.43 -6.06
C ILE A 131 6.06 10.21 -6.44
N ALA A 132 6.55 8.96 -6.31
CA ALA A 132 7.93 8.63 -6.69
C ALA A 132 8.18 8.79 -8.20
N ILE A 133 7.21 8.44 -9.05
CA ILE A 133 7.28 8.67 -10.50
C ILE A 133 7.34 10.17 -10.80
N LEU A 134 6.48 11.00 -10.17
CA LEU A 134 6.48 12.44 -10.38
C LEU A 134 7.80 13.08 -9.95
N ALA A 135 8.37 12.65 -8.82
CA ALA A 135 9.70 13.10 -8.37
C ALA A 135 10.79 12.70 -9.36
N ALA A 136 10.73 11.47 -9.90
CA ALA A 136 11.68 10.98 -10.90
C ALA A 136 11.54 11.73 -12.25
N LEU A 137 10.33 12.09 -12.65
CA LEU A 137 10.09 12.92 -13.83
C LEU A 137 10.68 14.32 -13.67
N LEU A 138 10.48 14.94 -12.50
CA LEU A 138 11.09 16.24 -12.19
C LEU A 138 12.61 16.16 -12.19
N GLN A 139 13.19 15.13 -11.57
CA GLN A 139 14.64 14.89 -11.61
C GLN A 139 15.14 14.73 -13.05
N ARG A 140 14.39 14.02 -13.90
CA ARG A 140 14.73 13.83 -15.32
C ARG A 140 14.81 15.16 -16.10
N GLU A 141 13.94 16.12 -15.78
CA GLU A 141 14.01 17.46 -16.44
C GLU A 141 15.35 18.17 -16.17
N HIS A 142 15.94 17.97 -14.99
CA HIS A 142 17.24 18.55 -14.65
C HIS A 142 18.43 17.71 -15.13
N THR A 143 18.31 16.41 -15.11
CA THR A 143 19.45 15.49 -15.40
C THR A 143 19.48 14.96 -16.82
N GLY A 144 18.35 15.00 -17.52
CA GLY A 144 18.15 14.32 -18.80
C GLY A 144 18.06 12.80 -18.71
N LYS A 145 18.15 12.20 -17.51
CA LYS A 145 18.23 10.75 -17.28
C LYS A 145 17.00 10.21 -16.57
N GLY A 146 16.55 9.04 -17.00
CA GLY A 146 15.56 8.24 -16.29
C GLY A 146 16.15 7.59 -15.04
N SER A 147 15.29 6.95 -14.28
CA SER A 147 15.66 6.27 -13.03
C SER A 147 14.78 5.06 -12.77
N TYR A 148 15.23 4.20 -11.87
CA TYR A 148 14.44 3.10 -11.34
C TYR A 148 13.85 3.47 -9.99
N VAL A 149 12.52 3.51 -9.91
CA VAL A 149 11.78 3.72 -8.66
C VAL A 149 11.14 2.42 -8.20
N TYR A 150 11.16 2.20 -6.92
CA TYR A 150 10.65 0.98 -6.31
C TYR A 150 9.82 1.31 -5.08
N GLN A 151 8.63 0.73 -4.99
CA GLN A 151 7.73 0.86 -3.84
C GLN A 151 7.34 -0.52 -3.34
N SER A 152 7.32 -0.72 -2.02
CA SER A 152 6.71 -1.89 -1.43
C SER A 152 5.35 -1.57 -0.81
N MET A 153 4.43 -2.52 -0.90
CA MET A 153 3.11 -2.38 -0.26
C MET A 153 3.24 -2.33 1.26
N GLN A 154 4.16 -3.12 1.83
CA GLN A 154 4.43 -3.11 3.26
C GLN A 154 4.85 -1.71 3.75
N ASP A 155 5.80 -1.07 3.07
CA ASP A 155 6.29 0.26 3.47
C ASP A 155 5.20 1.33 3.37
N ALA A 156 4.33 1.23 2.36
CA ALA A 156 3.19 2.12 2.22
C ALA A 156 2.20 1.98 3.39
N VAL A 157 1.90 0.75 3.82
CA VAL A 157 1.04 0.50 4.98
C VAL A 157 1.71 0.96 6.27
N ILE A 158 3.01 0.69 6.46
CA ILE A 158 3.79 1.16 7.63
C ILE A 158 3.72 2.69 7.73
N ASN A 159 3.83 3.40 6.62
CA ASN A 159 3.72 4.86 6.63
C ASN A 159 2.36 5.35 7.17
N LEU A 160 1.26 4.67 6.86
CA LEU A 160 -0.05 4.99 7.43
C LEU A 160 -0.18 4.60 8.90
N CYS A 161 0.48 3.52 9.31
CA CYS A 161 0.48 3.01 10.68
C CYS A 161 1.57 3.65 11.56
N ARG A 162 2.24 4.71 11.12
CA ARG A 162 3.41 5.31 11.80
C ARG A 162 3.17 5.71 13.26
N ILE A 163 1.96 6.12 13.63
CA ILE A 163 1.63 6.45 15.02
C ILE A 163 1.69 5.19 15.88
N LYS A 164 1.04 4.10 15.44
CA LYS A 164 1.05 2.82 16.15
C LYS A 164 2.45 2.18 16.15
N LEU A 165 3.20 2.32 15.07
CA LEU A 165 4.59 1.88 15.00
C LEU A 165 5.48 2.63 16.00
N ARG A 166 5.31 3.95 16.14
CA ARG A 166 5.98 4.75 17.18
C ARG A 166 5.68 4.20 18.57
N ASP A 167 4.41 3.92 18.84
CA ASP A 167 3.99 3.44 20.16
C ASP A 167 4.56 2.05 20.45
N GLN A 168 4.60 1.16 19.45
CA GLN A 168 5.25 -0.14 19.56
C GLN A 168 6.76 0.00 19.85
N LEU A 169 7.44 0.90 19.16
CA LEU A 169 8.87 1.17 19.40
C LEU A 169 9.13 1.71 20.82
N ILE A 170 8.22 2.55 21.32
CA ILE A 170 8.31 3.05 22.71
C ILE A 170 8.11 1.88 23.69
N LEU A 171 7.10 1.05 23.47
CA LEU A 171 6.83 -0.13 24.29
C LEU A 171 8.04 -1.09 24.30
N ASP A 172 8.60 -1.39 23.13
CA ASP A 172 9.74 -2.29 22.98
C ASP A 172 11.01 -1.78 23.68
N ASN A 173 11.22 -0.46 23.71
CA ASN A 173 12.41 0.15 24.31
C ASN A 173 12.26 0.51 25.79
N LEU A 174 11.06 0.89 26.23
CA LEU A 174 10.82 1.37 27.58
C LEU A 174 10.01 0.39 28.44
N GLY A 175 9.42 -0.65 27.86
CA GLY A 175 8.55 -1.61 28.56
C GLY A 175 7.23 -1.03 29.06
N ALA A 176 6.92 0.24 28.73
CA ALA A 176 5.70 0.93 29.15
C ALA A 176 5.26 2.01 28.16
N LEU A 177 3.96 2.28 28.14
CA LEU A 177 3.34 3.38 27.39
C LEU A 177 2.61 4.31 28.38
N PRO A 178 3.31 5.25 29.03
CA PRO A 178 2.73 6.07 30.09
C PRO A 178 1.61 7.02 29.60
N PHE A 179 1.46 7.19 28.29
CA PHE A 179 0.49 8.10 27.69
C PHE A 179 -0.88 7.49 27.39
N TYR A 180 -1.02 6.18 27.50
CA TYR A 180 -2.29 5.50 27.21
C TYR A 180 -3.16 5.32 28.45
N ALA A 181 -3.49 6.42 29.12
CA ALA A 181 -4.43 6.43 30.23
C ALA A 181 -5.87 5.95 29.85
N VAL A 182 -6.17 5.87 28.57
CA VAL A 182 -7.49 5.50 28.03
C VAL A 182 -7.72 4.00 28.00
N TYR A 183 -6.70 3.19 28.13
CA TYR A 183 -6.83 1.74 28.14
C TYR A 183 -6.81 1.21 29.58
N PRO A 184 -7.95 0.74 30.08
CA PRO A 184 -8.17 0.55 31.53
C PRO A 184 -7.28 -0.49 32.20
N ASN A 185 -6.48 -1.24 31.50
CA ASN A 185 -5.76 -2.35 32.10
C ASN A 185 -4.23 -2.32 31.96
N TYR A 186 -3.63 -1.33 31.30
CA TYR A 186 -2.16 -1.14 31.16
C TYR A 186 -1.32 -2.43 30.93
N LYS A 187 -1.96 -3.54 30.60
CA LYS A 187 -1.30 -4.83 30.40
C LYS A 187 -0.97 -5.05 28.93
N TRP A 188 0.06 -4.34 28.50
CA TRP A 188 0.65 -4.50 27.19
C TRP A 188 1.78 -5.52 27.28
N GLU A 189 1.50 -6.79 27.09
CA GLU A 189 2.56 -7.78 27.28
C GLU A 189 3.55 -7.77 26.11
N LYS A 190 3.11 -7.60 24.86
CA LYS A 190 3.98 -7.69 23.68
C LYS A 190 3.54 -6.85 22.48
N ALA A 191 2.38 -6.29 22.46
CA ALA A 191 1.84 -5.54 21.33
C ALA A 191 0.98 -4.37 21.80
N ILE A 192 1.05 -3.27 21.06
CA ILE A 192 0.15 -2.13 21.28
C ILE A 192 -1.30 -2.53 21.03
N PRO A 193 -2.26 -1.89 21.70
CA PRO A 193 -3.67 -2.18 21.48
C PRO A 193 -4.16 -1.74 20.13
N ARG A 194 -5.27 -2.31 19.72
CA ARG A 194 -6.05 -1.84 18.57
C ARG A 194 -6.57 -0.45 18.83
N SER A 195 -6.82 0.26 17.74
CA SER A 195 -7.23 1.67 17.84
C SER A 195 -8.66 1.85 18.36
N GLU A 196 -9.54 0.86 18.15
CA GLU A 196 -10.97 1.04 18.42
C GLU A 196 -11.47 2.33 17.75
N ASN A 197 -12.07 3.22 18.51
CA ASN A 197 -12.47 4.56 18.05
C ASN A 197 -11.48 5.67 18.44
N SER A 198 -10.26 5.31 18.87
CA SER A 198 -9.23 6.27 19.29
C SER A 198 -8.20 6.54 18.20
N GLU A 199 -7.72 7.75 18.07
CA GLU A 199 -6.64 8.12 17.14
C GLU A 199 -5.23 7.78 17.64
N GLY A 200 -5.07 7.11 18.79
CA GLY A 200 -3.76 6.69 19.28
C GLY A 200 -3.13 7.62 20.30
N GLY A 201 -3.90 8.19 21.20
CA GLY A 201 -3.45 8.63 22.51
C GLY A 201 -2.95 10.06 22.67
N GLN A 202 -2.87 10.89 21.64
CA GLN A 202 -2.50 12.31 21.80
C GLN A 202 -3.70 13.27 21.69
N VAL A 203 -4.76 12.85 21.02
CA VAL A 203 -6.00 13.62 20.88
C VAL A 203 -7.09 12.86 21.61
N ILE A 204 -7.74 13.51 22.54
CA ILE A 204 -8.87 12.92 23.25
C ILE A 204 -10.08 13.04 22.31
N GLY A 205 -10.34 11.96 21.59
CA GLY A 205 -11.46 11.87 20.66
C GLY A 205 -12.11 10.48 20.74
N TRP A 206 -13.44 10.47 20.61
CA TRP A 206 -14.20 9.23 20.64
C TRP A 206 -15.50 9.34 19.86
N THR A 207 -16.00 8.17 19.40
CA THR A 207 -17.30 8.09 18.74
C THR A 207 -18.42 7.90 19.78
N TYR A 208 -19.41 8.77 19.77
CA TYR A 208 -20.56 8.74 20.66
C TYR A 208 -21.84 8.46 19.90
N LYS A 209 -22.80 7.80 20.55
CA LYS A 209 -24.15 7.61 20.04
C LYS A 209 -24.88 8.94 20.00
N ALA A 210 -25.46 9.29 18.85
CA ALA A 210 -26.29 10.47 18.69
C ALA A 210 -27.78 10.11 18.93
N LYS A 211 -28.64 11.13 19.01
CA LYS A 211 -30.10 10.91 19.13
C LYS A 211 -30.59 10.14 17.91
N GLY A 212 -31.32 9.05 18.17
CA GLY A 212 -31.88 8.18 17.13
C GLY A 212 -31.05 6.96 16.80
N TRP A 213 -29.93 6.73 17.51
CA TRP A 213 -29.03 5.59 17.29
C TRP A 213 -29.71 4.21 17.38
N GLU A 214 -30.84 4.12 18.08
CA GLU A 214 -31.64 2.89 18.23
C GLU A 214 -32.27 2.45 16.91
N THR A 215 -32.52 3.36 16.01
CA THR A 215 -33.23 3.11 14.74
C THR A 215 -32.38 3.44 13.50
N ASP A 216 -31.39 4.34 13.63
CA ASP A 216 -30.47 4.70 12.57
C ASP A 216 -29.06 4.18 12.89
N PRO A 217 -28.55 3.21 12.14
CA PRO A 217 -27.20 2.65 12.36
C PRO A 217 -26.07 3.66 12.09
N ASN A 218 -26.36 4.82 11.51
CA ASN A 218 -25.39 5.87 11.25
C ASN A 218 -25.51 7.08 12.23
N ALA A 219 -26.41 7.01 13.21
CA ALA A 219 -26.57 8.07 14.18
C ALA A 219 -25.46 8.08 15.24
N TYR A 220 -24.27 8.43 14.80
CA TYR A 220 -23.08 8.60 15.63
C TYR A 220 -22.38 9.93 15.34
N VAL A 221 -21.67 10.44 16.33
CA VAL A 221 -20.82 11.62 16.22
C VAL A 221 -19.44 11.32 16.76
N TYR A 222 -18.42 11.84 16.12
CA TYR A 222 -17.05 11.81 16.64
C TYR A 222 -16.74 13.16 17.27
N ILE A 223 -16.34 13.17 18.53
CA ILE A 223 -16.01 14.38 19.27
C ILE A 223 -14.53 14.36 19.61
N VAL A 224 -13.85 15.44 19.27
CA VAL A 224 -12.45 15.70 19.63
C VAL A 224 -12.43 16.87 20.61
N ILE A 225 -11.71 16.72 21.73
CA ILE A 225 -11.57 17.73 22.78
C ILE A 225 -10.12 18.18 22.84
#